data_24b7327cfb73703f2a1d1cdc22391bf4
#
_entry.id   24b7327cfb73703f2a1d1cdc22391bf4
#
_cell.length_a   1.000
_cell.length_b   1.000
_cell.length_c   1.000
_cell.angle_alpha   90.00
_cell.angle_beta   90.00
_cell.angle_gamma   90.00
#
_symmetry.space_group_name_H-M   'P 1'
#
loop_
_entity.id
_entity.type
_entity.pdbx_description
1 polymer ?
#
loop_
_entity_poly.entity_id
_entity_poly.type
_entity_poly.pdbx_seq_one_letter_code
_entity_poly.pdbx_strand_id
1 'polypeptide(L)'
;MKIEVTAFPRAQRGSSANRRLRVAGRVPGIVYGADQAAQNVELDHNALMFQLKLEAFHASILDFALDGQKFQVLLRDYQMHPWRQQVLHVDFQRVDKNRKIHMRVPLHFLNAEICPGVKVGGGVVQPAMNDIDIQCLPDDLPAFIEVDLKDMELNETLHVLELAMPKGVEPVTKLKHENPSVVSVHVPKEIVIEEEAPAPVTEIIGEVPAEGEEAAAAAEGGEKAEKKESAAGEKKEPAVAAKKEPAAAEKKGPAGAEKKETGKKGKE
;
A
#
# COMPACT_ATOMS: atom_id res chain seq x y z
N MET A 1 7.67 -11.46 -19.20
CA MET A 1 7.54 -12.48 -18.12
C MET A 1 6.09 -12.61 -17.76
N LYS A 2 5.53 -13.80 -17.62
CA LYS A 2 4.17 -13.98 -17.09
C LYS A 2 4.29 -14.17 -15.58
N ILE A 3 3.65 -13.30 -14.83
CA ILE A 3 3.65 -13.35 -13.38
C ILE A 3 2.34 -13.98 -12.94
N GLU A 4 2.40 -15.12 -12.25
CA GLU A 4 1.21 -15.78 -11.71
C GLU A 4 0.95 -15.32 -10.27
N VAL A 5 -0.30 -15.00 -9.98
CA VAL A 5 -0.78 -14.63 -8.64
C VAL A 5 -1.81 -15.66 -8.19
N THR A 6 -1.51 -16.36 -7.11
CA THR A 6 -2.44 -17.32 -6.51
C THR A 6 -3.28 -16.64 -5.44
N ALA A 7 -4.59 -16.78 -5.55
CA ALA A 7 -5.53 -16.22 -4.60
C ALA A 7 -6.58 -17.24 -4.17
N PHE A 8 -7.14 -17.02 -3.00
CA PHE A 8 -8.19 -17.85 -2.41
C PHE A 8 -9.47 -17.02 -2.24
N PRO A 9 -10.64 -17.63 -2.41
CA PRO A 9 -11.91 -16.94 -2.20
C PRO A 9 -12.12 -16.61 -0.73
N ARG A 10 -12.64 -15.42 -0.45
CA ARG A 10 -12.88 -14.94 0.89
C ARG A 10 -14.37 -14.74 1.16
N ALA A 11 -14.93 -15.51 2.09
CA ALA A 11 -16.33 -15.39 2.49
C ALA A 11 -16.54 -14.33 3.59
N GLN A 12 -15.60 -14.22 4.54
CA GLN A 12 -15.74 -13.31 5.68
C GLN A 12 -15.41 -11.86 5.30
N ARG A 13 -16.27 -10.92 5.72
CA ARG A 13 -16.13 -9.48 5.48
C ARG A 13 -16.08 -8.72 6.81
N GLY A 14 -15.63 -7.48 6.75
CA GLY A 14 -15.60 -6.57 7.88
C GLY A 14 -14.20 -6.38 8.47
N SER A 15 -14.05 -5.31 9.27
CA SER A 15 -12.75 -4.86 9.82
C SER A 15 -12.11 -5.89 10.75
N SER A 16 -12.89 -6.56 11.58
CA SER A 16 -12.39 -7.60 12.50
C SER A 16 -11.87 -8.82 11.76
N ALA A 17 -12.56 -9.25 10.69
CA ALA A 17 -12.13 -10.37 9.84
C ALA A 17 -10.83 -10.02 9.11
N ASN A 18 -10.75 -8.82 8.51
CA ASN A 18 -9.56 -8.34 7.83
C ASN A 18 -8.35 -8.22 8.77
N ARG A 19 -8.56 -7.80 10.02
CA ARG A 19 -7.50 -7.77 11.02
C ARG A 19 -6.95 -9.17 11.33
N ARG A 20 -7.84 -10.16 11.51
CA ARG A 20 -7.42 -11.55 11.74
C ARG A 20 -6.65 -12.12 10.56
N LEU A 21 -7.10 -11.86 9.33
CA LEU A 21 -6.40 -12.27 8.10
C LEU A 21 -4.97 -11.72 8.05
N ARG A 22 -4.80 -10.43 8.30
CA ARG A 22 -3.46 -9.82 8.30
C ARG A 22 -2.55 -10.38 9.39
N VAL A 23 -3.09 -10.69 10.56
CA VAL A 23 -2.33 -11.37 11.64
C VAL A 23 -1.92 -12.78 11.22
N ALA A 24 -2.76 -13.48 10.44
CA ALA A 24 -2.45 -14.79 9.88
C ALA A 24 -1.50 -14.77 8.67
N GLY A 25 -0.95 -13.59 8.30
CA GLY A 25 -0.04 -13.45 7.16
C GLY A 25 -0.74 -13.45 5.80
N ARG A 26 -2.04 -13.17 5.75
CA ARG A 26 -2.80 -13.05 4.51
C ARG A 26 -3.26 -11.61 4.27
N VAL A 27 -3.36 -11.23 3.00
CA VAL A 27 -3.80 -9.91 2.56
C VAL A 27 -5.20 -10.01 1.98
N PRO A 28 -6.15 -9.20 2.47
CA PRO A 28 -7.45 -9.08 1.83
C PRO A 28 -7.32 -8.28 0.53
N GLY A 29 -7.98 -8.74 -0.52
CA GLY A 29 -8.06 -8.07 -1.81
C GLY A 29 -9.44 -8.15 -2.42
N ILE A 30 -9.61 -7.46 -3.54
CA ILE A 30 -10.81 -7.48 -4.36
C ILE A 30 -10.42 -7.61 -5.83
N VAL A 31 -11.23 -8.38 -6.58
CA VAL A 31 -11.12 -8.49 -8.04
C VAL A 31 -12.43 -8.04 -8.65
N TYR A 32 -12.38 -7.06 -9.57
CA TYR A 32 -13.55 -6.50 -10.23
C TYR A 32 -13.29 -6.22 -11.72
N GLY A 33 -14.32 -5.86 -12.45
CA GLY A 33 -14.23 -5.56 -13.89
C GLY A 33 -14.71 -6.69 -14.79
N ALA A 34 -14.59 -6.51 -16.11
CA ALA A 34 -15.06 -7.44 -17.16
C ALA A 34 -16.54 -7.81 -17.04
N ASP A 35 -17.39 -6.82 -16.68
CA ASP A 35 -18.85 -6.99 -16.50
C ASP A 35 -19.26 -8.15 -15.57
N GLN A 36 -18.32 -8.63 -14.73
CA GLN A 36 -18.54 -9.65 -13.73
C GLN A 36 -18.63 -9.03 -12.33
N ALA A 37 -19.37 -9.72 -11.46
CA ALA A 37 -19.48 -9.30 -10.05
C ALA A 37 -18.11 -9.24 -9.37
N ALA A 38 -17.93 -8.24 -8.50
CA ALA A 38 -16.73 -8.11 -7.69
C ALA A 38 -16.59 -9.29 -6.73
N GLN A 39 -15.41 -9.89 -6.68
CA GLN A 39 -15.09 -11.04 -5.83
C GLN A 39 -14.07 -10.63 -4.77
N ASN A 40 -14.36 -11.00 -3.52
CA ASN A 40 -13.40 -10.80 -2.44
C ASN A 40 -12.43 -11.96 -2.43
N VAL A 41 -11.15 -11.63 -2.36
CA VAL A 41 -10.06 -12.61 -2.38
C VAL A 41 -9.13 -12.41 -1.18
N GLU A 42 -8.35 -13.42 -0.89
CA GLU A 42 -7.24 -13.36 0.04
C GLU A 42 -5.99 -13.92 -0.62
N LEU A 43 -4.85 -13.27 -0.36
CA LEU A 43 -3.56 -13.61 -0.92
C LEU A 43 -2.55 -13.87 0.19
N ASP A 44 -1.50 -14.61 -0.12
CA ASP A 44 -0.35 -14.74 0.78
C ASP A 44 0.44 -13.42 0.80
N HIS A 45 0.70 -12.90 2.02
CA HIS A 45 1.40 -11.64 2.21
C HIS A 45 2.84 -11.68 1.70
N ASN A 46 3.57 -12.78 1.97
CA ASN A 46 4.99 -12.85 1.62
C ASN A 46 5.18 -12.94 0.11
N ALA A 47 4.42 -13.81 -0.55
CA ALA A 47 4.46 -13.95 -2.01
C ALA A 47 4.13 -12.61 -2.69
N LEU A 48 3.07 -11.95 -2.25
CA LEU A 48 2.66 -10.66 -2.79
C LEU A 48 3.69 -9.56 -2.55
N MET A 49 4.31 -9.53 -1.37
CA MET A 49 5.34 -8.55 -1.03
C MET A 49 6.58 -8.66 -1.92
N PHE A 50 6.99 -9.89 -2.27
CA PHE A 50 8.08 -10.11 -3.23
C PHE A 50 7.69 -9.67 -4.64
N GLN A 51 6.47 -9.94 -5.05
CA GLN A 51 5.97 -9.53 -6.36
C GLN A 51 5.85 -8.01 -6.49
N LEU A 52 5.38 -7.31 -5.45
CA LEU A 52 5.27 -5.85 -5.42
C LEU A 52 6.62 -5.12 -5.49
N LYS A 53 7.73 -5.77 -5.18
CA LYS A 53 9.08 -5.21 -5.36
C LYS A 53 9.54 -5.19 -6.82
N LEU A 54 8.87 -5.95 -7.68
CA LEU A 54 9.18 -6.00 -9.11
C LEU A 54 8.42 -4.88 -9.82
N GLU A 55 9.11 -3.98 -10.47
CA GLU A 55 8.48 -2.90 -11.25
C GLU A 55 7.52 -3.44 -12.31
N ALA A 56 7.90 -4.52 -12.98
CA ALA A 56 7.07 -5.20 -13.96
C ALA A 56 5.71 -5.68 -13.38
N PHE A 57 5.59 -5.89 -12.07
CA PHE A 57 4.32 -6.29 -11.45
C PHE A 57 3.28 -5.16 -11.49
N HIS A 58 3.74 -3.92 -11.43
CA HIS A 58 2.87 -2.74 -11.41
C HIS A 58 2.33 -2.39 -12.81
N ALA A 59 3.11 -2.68 -13.85
CA ALA A 59 2.80 -2.26 -15.22
C ALA A 59 2.63 -3.45 -16.18
N SER A 60 2.18 -4.62 -15.70
CA SER A 60 1.97 -5.80 -16.54
C SER A 60 0.64 -6.49 -16.31
N ILE A 61 0.24 -7.29 -17.28
CA ILE A 61 -0.92 -8.18 -17.18
C ILE A 61 -0.51 -9.42 -16.40
N LEU A 62 -1.22 -9.69 -15.30
CA LEU A 62 -0.97 -10.78 -14.39
C LEU A 62 -1.91 -11.95 -14.68
N ASP A 63 -1.40 -13.18 -14.61
CA ASP A 63 -2.21 -14.38 -14.64
C ASP A 63 -2.70 -14.69 -13.21
N PHE A 64 -3.98 -14.49 -12.98
CA PHE A 64 -4.60 -14.65 -11.66
C PHE A 64 -5.29 -16.00 -11.55
N ALA A 65 -4.89 -16.81 -10.58
CA ALA A 65 -5.47 -18.12 -10.29
C ALA A 65 -6.39 -18.03 -9.07
N LEU A 66 -7.69 -18.24 -9.27
CA LEU A 66 -8.70 -18.28 -8.21
C LEU A 66 -9.52 -19.58 -8.35
N ASP A 67 -9.49 -20.43 -7.33
CA ASP A 67 -10.22 -21.72 -7.32
C ASP A 67 -10.02 -22.59 -8.59
N GLY A 68 -8.80 -22.58 -9.14
CA GLY A 68 -8.48 -23.34 -10.36
C GLY A 68 -8.88 -22.66 -11.67
N GLN A 69 -9.55 -21.51 -11.61
CA GLN A 69 -9.81 -20.68 -12.79
C GLN A 69 -8.68 -19.68 -12.97
N LYS A 70 -8.15 -19.58 -14.19
CA LYS A 70 -7.13 -18.59 -14.56
C LYS A 70 -7.76 -17.51 -15.42
N PHE A 71 -7.55 -16.27 -15.06
CA PHE A 71 -7.95 -15.09 -15.84
C PHE A 71 -6.92 -13.98 -15.72
N GLN A 72 -6.97 -13.04 -16.64
CA GLN A 72 -6.02 -11.93 -16.71
C GLN A 72 -6.51 -10.75 -15.87
N VAL A 73 -5.62 -10.21 -15.06
CA VAL A 73 -5.89 -9.02 -14.23
C VAL A 73 -4.74 -8.02 -14.31
N LEU A 74 -5.05 -6.80 -13.92
CA LEU A 74 -4.07 -5.74 -13.65
C LEU A 74 -4.09 -5.41 -12.17
N LEU A 75 -2.94 -5.04 -11.65
CA LEU A 75 -2.85 -4.38 -10.36
C LEU A 75 -3.36 -2.95 -10.51
N ARG A 76 -4.48 -2.61 -9.86
CA ARG A 76 -5.05 -1.27 -9.92
C ARG A 76 -4.55 -0.37 -8.81
N ASP A 77 -4.56 -0.88 -7.60
CA ASP A 77 -4.12 -0.16 -6.42
C ASP A 77 -3.64 -1.12 -5.35
N TYR A 78 -2.77 -0.66 -4.47
CA TYR A 78 -2.35 -1.39 -3.29
C TYR A 78 -2.09 -0.42 -2.13
N GLN A 79 -2.44 -0.87 -0.95
CA GLN A 79 -2.26 -0.09 0.27
C GLN A 79 -1.19 -0.73 1.13
N MET A 80 -0.16 0.06 1.46
CA MET A 80 0.91 -0.32 2.37
C MET A 80 0.69 0.31 3.74
N HIS A 81 1.18 -0.36 4.77
CA HIS A 81 1.21 0.23 6.11
C HIS A 81 2.31 1.32 6.17
N PRO A 82 2.03 2.52 6.76
CA PRO A 82 2.95 3.67 6.70
C PRO A 82 4.37 3.40 7.21
N TRP A 83 4.55 2.55 8.22
CA TRP A 83 5.85 2.29 8.83
C TRP A 83 6.23 0.80 8.93
N ARG A 84 5.29 -0.13 8.66
CA ARG A 84 5.56 -1.57 8.59
C ARG A 84 5.61 -2.01 7.16
N GLN A 85 6.50 -2.92 6.84
CA GLN A 85 6.51 -3.60 5.54
C GLN A 85 5.35 -4.61 5.47
N GLN A 86 4.12 -4.09 5.45
CA GLN A 86 2.91 -4.88 5.44
C GLN A 86 1.91 -4.32 4.44
N VAL A 87 1.45 -5.16 3.53
CA VAL A 87 0.38 -4.84 2.61
C VAL A 87 -0.96 -4.92 3.35
N LEU A 88 -1.76 -3.87 3.25
CA LEU A 88 -3.06 -3.77 3.90
C LEU A 88 -4.20 -4.22 3.01
N HIS A 89 -4.17 -3.85 1.73
CA HIS A 89 -5.20 -4.16 0.74
C HIS A 89 -4.62 -4.16 -0.66
N VAL A 90 -5.24 -4.91 -1.57
CA VAL A 90 -4.86 -4.94 -2.99
C VAL A 90 -6.11 -5.01 -3.84
N ASP A 91 -6.12 -4.21 -4.88
CA ASP A 91 -7.20 -4.10 -5.85
C ASP A 91 -6.73 -4.60 -7.21
N PHE A 92 -7.43 -5.61 -7.73
CA PHE A 92 -7.19 -6.13 -9.06
C PHE A 92 -8.35 -5.83 -9.98
N GLN A 93 -8.04 -5.43 -11.19
CA GLN A 93 -9.02 -5.21 -12.25
C GLN A 93 -8.87 -6.29 -13.32
N ARG A 94 -9.99 -6.97 -13.67
CA ARG A 94 -9.99 -7.90 -14.79
C ARG A 94 -9.82 -7.15 -16.10
N VAL A 95 -9.06 -7.76 -17.00
CA VAL A 95 -8.72 -7.17 -18.29
C VAL A 95 -9.64 -7.68 -19.37
N ASP A 96 -10.23 -6.75 -20.12
CA ASP A 96 -10.97 -7.00 -21.35
C ASP A 96 -10.12 -6.58 -22.56
N LYS A 97 -9.90 -7.44 -23.53
CA LYS A 97 -9.05 -7.17 -24.69
C LYS A 97 -9.47 -5.96 -25.52
N ASN A 98 -10.76 -5.63 -25.52
CA ASN A 98 -11.34 -4.57 -26.37
C ASN A 98 -11.52 -3.23 -25.63
N ARG A 99 -11.18 -3.14 -24.36
CA ARG A 99 -11.34 -1.91 -23.59
C ARG A 99 -9.98 -1.27 -23.32
N LYS A 100 -9.90 0.04 -23.52
CA LYS A 100 -8.72 0.82 -23.09
C LYS A 100 -8.62 0.78 -21.58
N ILE A 101 -7.44 0.53 -21.10
CA ILE A 101 -7.09 0.50 -19.69
C ILE A 101 -6.31 1.77 -19.31
N HIS A 102 -6.49 2.21 -18.07
CA HIS A 102 -5.71 3.28 -17.48
C HIS A 102 -4.72 2.66 -16.49
N MET A 103 -3.44 2.96 -16.67
CA MET A 103 -2.38 2.38 -15.87
C MET A 103 -1.30 3.40 -15.54
N ARG A 104 -0.66 3.23 -14.41
CA ARG A 104 0.59 3.92 -14.07
C ARG A 104 1.76 3.10 -14.55
N VAL A 105 2.64 3.75 -15.30
CA VAL A 105 3.85 3.11 -15.84
C VAL A 105 5.07 3.89 -15.36
N PRO A 106 6.09 3.19 -14.84
CA PRO A 106 7.31 3.83 -14.37
C PRO A 106 8.11 4.41 -15.54
N LEU A 107 8.81 5.51 -15.25
CA LEU A 107 9.71 6.19 -16.18
C LEU A 107 11.15 5.80 -15.85
N HIS A 108 11.89 5.35 -16.85
CA HIS A 108 13.32 5.06 -16.74
C HIS A 108 14.12 6.17 -17.40
N PHE A 109 14.88 6.91 -16.63
CA PHE A 109 15.72 8.00 -17.14
C PHE A 109 17.07 7.46 -17.57
N LEU A 110 17.33 7.55 -18.89
CA LEU A 110 18.59 7.11 -19.49
C LEU A 110 19.53 8.30 -19.66
N ASN A 111 20.85 8.02 -19.61
CA ASN A 111 21.89 9.01 -19.88
C ASN A 111 21.94 10.25 -18.97
N ALA A 112 21.36 10.18 -17.77
CA ALA A 112 21.35 11.29 -16.82
C ALA A 112 22.74 11.85 -16.48
N GLU A 113 23.76 10.99 -16.41
CA GLU A 113 25.15 11.40 -16.11
C GLU A 113 25.89 11.99 -17.33
N ILE A 114 25.37 11.76 -18.55
CA ILE A 114 26.04 12.14 -19.79
C ILE A 114 25.54 13.49 -20.30
N CYS A 115 24.38 13.96 -19.85
CA CYS A 115 23.77 15.18 -20.36
C CYS A 115 24.67 16.40 -20.16
N PRO A 116 24.68 17.36 -21.11
CA PRO A 116 25.49 18.58 -21.06
C PRO A 116 25.20 19.39 -19.80
N GLY A 117 23.94 19.43 -19.36
CA GLY A 117 23.53 20.14 -18.16
C GLY A 117 24.21 19.67 -16.90
N VAL A 118 24.49 18.34 -16.79
CA VAL A 118 25.22 17.77 -15.64
C VAL A 118 26.74 17.88 -15.83
N LYS A 119 27.28 17.42 -16.99
CA LYS A 119 28.74 17.37 -17.21
C LYS A 119 29.39 18.72 -17.33
N VAL A 120 28.78 19.65 -18.07
CA VAL A 120 29.35 20.97 -18.35
C VAL A 120 28.84 21.99 -17.35
N GLY A 121 27.57 21.91 -17.01
CA GLY A 121 26.90 22.86 -16.16
C GLY A 121 26.95 22.58 -14.67
N GLY A 122 27.41 21.41 -14.24
CA GLY A 122 27.38 21.01 -12.82
C GLY A 122 25.98 20.92 -12.25
N GLY A 123 24.96 20.72 -13.11
CA GLY A 123 23.58 20.55 -12.69
C GLY A 123 23.29 19.18 -12.13
N VAL A 124 22.17 19.05 -11.45
CA VAL A 124 21.62 17.77 -10.97
C VAL A 124 20.29 17.53 -11.66
N VAL A 125 20.10 16.30 -12.15
CA VAL A 125 18.82 15.85 -12.70
C VAL A 125 17.86 15.59 -11.55
N GLN A 126 16.75 16.31 -11.54
CA GLN A 126 15.68 16.11 -10.57
C GLN A 126 14.42 15.59 -11.26
N PRO A 127 14.05 14.32 -11.08
CA PRO A 127 12.77 13.84 -11.55
C PRO A 127 11.63 14.46 -10.72
N ALA A 128 10.68 15.08 -11.40
CA ALA A 128 9.46 15.59 -10.78
C ALA A 128 8.38 14.50 -10.71
N MET A 129 8.41 13.54 -11.66
CA MET A 129 7.52 12.41 -11.73
C MET A 129 8.32 11.14 -12.01
N ASN A 130 8.04 10.09 -11.26
CA ASN A 130 8.64 8.76 -11.47
C ASN A 130 7.74 7.83 -12.29
N ASP A 131 6.45 8.11 -12.33
CA ASP A 131 5.43 7.33 -13.02
C ASP A 131 4.49 8.26 -13.77
N ILE A 132 3.96 7.75 -14.87
CA ILE A 132 2.99 8.47 -15.70
C ILE A 132 1.72 7.65 -15.86
N ASP A 133 0.56 8.33 -15.76
CA ASP A 133 -0.74 7.74 -16.04
C ASP A 133 -0.97 7.69 -17.55
N ILE A 134 -1.07 6.49 -18.09
CA ILE A 134 -1.31 6.25 -19.52
C ILE A 134 -2.64 5.54 -19.76
N GLN A 135 -3.12 5.67 -20.99
CA GLN A 135 -4.26 4.94 -21.51
C GLN A 135 -3.84 4.16 -22.76
N CYS A 136 -4.00 2.85 -22.73
CA CYS A 136 -3.61 1.97 -23.83
C CYS A 136 -4.56 0.76 -23.94
N LEU A 137 -4.41 -0.02 -25.00
CA LEU A 137 -4.98 -1.36 -25.06
C LEU A 137 -4.13 -2.34 -24.27
N PRO A 138 -4.68 -3.44 -23.76
CA PRO A 138 -3.92 -4.44 -23.01
C PRO A 138 -2.71 -5.00 -23.75
N ASP A 139 -2.84 -5.18 -25.06
CA ASP A 139 -1.77 -5.74 -25.89
C ASP A 139 -0.61 -4.76 -26.13
N ASP A 140 -0.85 -3.45 -25.97
CA ASP A 140 0.13 -2.37 -26.18
C ASP A 140 0.74 -1.83 -24.86
N LEU A 141 0.49 -2.50 -23.73
CA LEU A 141 0.95 -2.04 -22.41
C LEU A 141 2.47 -2.19 -22.28
N PRO A 142 3.25 -1.09 -22.14
CA PRO A 142 4.68 -1.15 -21.89
C PRO A 142 4.96 -1.41 -20.41
N ALA A 143 6.02 -2.14 -20.11
CA ALA A 143 6.46 -2.37 -18.73
C ALA A 143 7.09 -1.13 -18.09
N PHE A 144 7.74 -0.29 -18.89
CA PHE A 144 8.33 0.99 -18.53
C PHE A 144 8.43 1.90 -19.76
N ILE A 145 8.64 3.18 -19.55
CA ILE A 145 8.86 4.16 -20.62
C ILE A 145 10.27 4.73 -20.44
N GLU A 146 11.08 4.61 -21.48
CA GLU A 146 12.44 5.15 -21.50
C GLU A 146 12.41 6.64 -21.88
N VAL A 147 13.08 7.44 -21.07
CA VAL A 147 13.25 8.88 -21.29
C VAL A 147 14.72 9.18 -21.45
N ASP A 148 15.14 9.57 -22.67
CA ASP A 148 16.52 9.93 -22.96
C ASP A 148 16.78 11.39 -22.58
N LEU A 149 17.76 11.61 -21.71
CA LEU A 149 18.15 12.93 -21.20
C LEU A 149 19.43 13.45 -21.85
N LYS A 150 19.91 12.81 -22.92
CA LYS A 150 21.20 13.08 -23.52
C LYS A 150 21.41 14.53 -23.96
N ASP A 151 20.36 15.16 -24.47
CA ASP A 151 20.43 16.49 -25.10
C ASP A 151 19.98 17.60 -24.15
N MET A 152 19.70 17.32 -22.88
CA MET A 152 19.21 18.30 -21.92
C MET A 152 20.28 19.26 -21.44
N GLU A 153 19.95 20.55 -21.50
CA GLU A 153 20.80 21.68 -21.03
C GLU A 153 20.45 22.07 -19.58
N LEU A 154 21.24 22.99 -19.02
CA LEU A 154 20.95 23.59 -17.72
C LEU A 154 19.67 24.43 -17.74
N ASN A 155 18.87 24.28 -16.67
CA ASN A 155 17.55 24.91 -16.48
C ASN A 155 16.50 24.50 -17.51
N GLU A 156 16.74 23.42 -18.22
CA GLU A 156 15.75 22.82 -19.10
C GLU A 156 14.84 21.89 -18.34
N THR A 157 13.57 21.85 -18.75
CA THR A 157 12.54 21.01 -18.16
C THR A 157 11.84 20.24 -19.27
N LEU A 158 11.82 18.92 -19.16
CA LEU A 158 11.10 18.05 -20.08
C LEU A 158 9.67 17.86 -19.59
N HIS A 159 8.70 18.03 -20.50
CA HIS A 159 7.28 17.87 -20.22
C HIS A 159 6.70 16.57 -20.76
N VAL A 160 5.52 16.18 -20.25
CA VAL A 160 4.83 14.91 -20.64
C VAL A 160 4.59 14.81 -22.15
N LEU A 161 4.27 15.91 -22.83
CA LEU A 161 3.99 15.92 -24.26
C LEU A 161 5.21 15.70 -25.16
N GLU A 162 6.40 15.94 -24.63
CA GLU A 162 7.69 15.80 -25.32
C GLU A 162 8.27 14.38 -25.22
N LEU A 163 7.65 13.54 -24.39
CA LEU A 163 8.10 12.18 -24.20
C LEU A 163 7.86 11.33 -25.46
N ALA A 164 8.86 10.52 -25.81
CA ALA A 164 8.74 9.52 -26.87
C ALA A 164 7.84 8.36 -26.40
N MET A 165 6.53 8.45 -26.66
CA MET A 165 5.58 7.42 -26.31
C MET A 165 5.65 6.23 -27.28
N PRO A 166 5.57 4.98 -26.79
CA PRO A 166 5.44 3.81 -27.64
C PRO A 166 4.10 3.82 -28.40
N LYS A 167 4.01 3.03 -29.46
CA LYS A 167 2.82 2.94 -30.30
C LYS A 167 1.63 2.43 -29.48
N GLY A 168 0.45 3.06 -29.69
CA GLY A 168 -0.79 2.65 -29.01
C GLY A 168 -0.96 3.17 -27.59
N VAL A 169 0.03 3.91 -27.03
CA VAL A 169 0.01 4.48 -25.70
C VAL A 169 -0.28 5.97 -25.76
N GLU A 170 -1.25 6.41 -24.99
CA GLU A 170 -1.61 7.82 -24.87
C GLU A 170 -1.56 8.26 -23.41
N PRO A 171 -1.00 9.43 -23.06
CA PRO A 171 -1.12 9.98 -21.73
C PRO A 171 -2.59 10.34 -21.45
N VAL A 172 -3.01 10.18 -20.20
CA VAL A 172 -4.39 10.50 -19.80
C VAL A 172 -4.71 11.97 -20.10
N THR A 173 -5.96 12.22 -20.48
CA THR A 173 -6.43 13.56 -20.92
C THR A 173 -6.07 14.68 -19.98
N LYS A 174 -6.07 14.44 -18.66
CA LYS A 174 -5.66 15.43 -17.66
C LYS A 174 -4.19 15.87 -17.85
N LEU A 175 -3.29 14.91 -18.05
CA LEU A 175 -1.86 15.16 -18.28
C LEU A 175 -1.62 15.87 -19.61
N LYS A 176 -2.47 15.64 -20.64
CA LYS A 176 -2.40 16.37 -21.91
C LYS A 176 -2.75 17.85 -21.78
N HIS A 177 -3.69 18.18 -20.86
CA HIS A 177 -4.12 19.58 -20.66
C HIS A 177 -3.18 20.35 -19.72
N GLU A 178 -2.74 19.71 -18.64
CA GLU A 178 -1.89 20.34 -17.63
C GLU A 178 -0.41 20.37 -18.02
N ASN A 179 0.00 19.45 -18.90
CA ASN A 179 1.39 19.25 -19.37
C ASN A 179 2.42 19.39 -18.25
N PRO A 180 2.35 18.56 -17.18
CA PRO A 180 3.26 18.69 -16.05
C PRO A 180 4.71 18.40 -16.46
N SER A 181 5.65 18.95 -15.71
CA SER A 181 7.06 18.64 -15.85
C SER A 181 7.35 17.21 -15.39
N VAL A 182 8.19 16.51 -16.14
CA VAL A 182 8.63 15.14 -15.86
C VAL A 182 9.99 15.14 -15.19
N VAL A 183 10.92 15.89 -15.75
CA VAL A 183 12.28 16.00 -15.24
C VAL A 183 12.80 17.41 -15.48
N SER A 184 13.63 17.90 -14.57
CA SER A 184 14.32 19.19 -14.70
C SER A 184 15.79 19.04 -14.34
N VAL A 185 16.64 19.83 -14.99
CA VAL A 185 18.06 19.91 -14.69
C VAL A 185 18.35 21.30 -14.12
N HIS A 186 18.79 21.38 -12.87
CA HIS A 186 19.11 22.64 -12.23
C HIS A 186 20.39 22.54 -11.40
N VAL A 187 21.04 23.69 -11.17
CA VAL A 187 22.20 23.76 -10.28
C VAL A 187 21.69 23.75 -8.84
N PRO A 188 22.13 22.80 -7.99
CA PRO A 188 21.75 22.80 -6.59
C PRO A 188 22.28 24.08 -5.93
N LYS A 189 21.41 24.83 -5.29
CA LYS A 189 21.84 25.93 -4.42
C LYS A 189 22.36 25.29 -3.13
N GLU A 190 23.65 25.42 -2.87
CA GLU A 190 24.18 25.13 -1.55
C GLU A 190 23.55 26.12 -0.58
N ILE A 191 22.75 25.60 0.33
CA ILE A 191 22.30 26.37 1.48
C ILE A 191 23.55 26.48 2.38
N VAL A 192 24.29 27.59 2.24
CA VAL A 192 25.27 27.96 3.23
C VAL A 192 24.46 28.18 4.50
N ILE A 193 24.44 27.20 5.37
CA ILE A 193 24.01 27.39 6.75
C ILE A 193 25.10 28.31 7.33
N GLU A 194 24.83 29.61 7.28
CA GLU A 194 25.60 30.59 8.05
C GLU A 194 25.45 30.15 9.49
N GLU A 195 26.49 29.49 9.96
CA GLU A 195 26.63 29.11 11.37
C GLU A 195 26.58 30.42 12.13
N GLU A 196 25.43 30.76 12.69
CA GLU A 196 25.28 31.91 13.57
C GLU A 196 26.38 31.80 14.61
N ALA A 197 27.38 32.72 14.47
CA ALA A 197 28.43 32.87 15.43
C ALA A 197 27.80 32.97 16.82
N PRO A 198 28.33 32.21 17.84
CA PRO A 198 27.78 32.25 19.17
C PRO A 198 27.81 33.71 19.65
N ALA A 199 26.65 34.20 20.03
CA ALA A 199 26.46 35.53 20.58
C ALA A 199 27.51 35.75 21.71
N PRO A 200 28.17 36.90 21.76
CA PRO A 200 29.16 37.19 22.78
C PRO A 200 28.47 37.13 24.15
N VAL A 201 28.99 36.26 24.99
CA VAL A 201 28.59 36.17 26.41
C VAL A 201 28.97 37.54 27.02
N THR A 202 27.96 38.32 27.32
CA THR A 202 28.13 39.55 28.08
C THR A 202 28.48 39.18 29.50
N GLU A 203 29.73 39.30 29.86
CA GLU A 203 30.18 39.23 31.24
C GLU A 203 29.55 40.43 31.98
N ILE A 204 28.57 40.11 32.82
CA ILE A 204 28.10 41.08 33.84
C ILE A 204 29.05 40.99 35.00
N ILE A 205 30.01 41.90 35.04
CA ILE A 205 30.74 42.20 36.24
C ILE A 205 29.77 42.95 37.16
N GLY A 206 29.27 42.24 38.15
CA GLY A 206 28.50 42.82 39.24
C GLY A 206 29.30 42.72 40.52
N GLU A 207 29.73 43.85 40.93
CA GLU A 207 30.40 44.25 42.18
C GLU A 207 29.64 43.75 43.41
N VAL A 208 30.41 43.13 44.35
CA VAL A 208 29.96 42.78 45.70
C VAL A 208 30.13 44.00 46.61
N PRO A 209 29.24 44.26 47.50
CA PRO A 209 29.71 44.50 48.89
C PRO A 209 29.01 43.57 49.91
N ALA A 210 29.89 43.23 50.86
CA ALA A 210 29.73 42.41 52.02
C ALA A 210 28.70 42.93 53.04
N GLU A 211 28.21 42.03 53.78
CA GLU A 211 28.13 42.01 55.27
C GLU A 211 26.86 41.32 55.77
N GLY A 212 27.06 40.46 56.69
CA GLY A 212 26.14 40.12 57.77
C GLY A 212 25.73 38.64 57.82
N GLU A 213 26.56 37.86 58.39
CA GLU A 213 26.42 37.08 59.62
C GLU A 213 25.22 36.17 59.82
N GLU A 214 25.60 34.96 60.05
CA GLU A 214 25.19 33.94 61.01
C GLU A 214 23.90 33.14 60.74
N ALA A 215 24.01 31.93 60.70
CA ALA A 215 24.09 30.82 61.62
C ALA A 215 23.48 29.56 61.10
N ALA A 216 24.26 28.56 61.18
CA ALA A 216 23.99 27.24 61.74
C ALA A 216 23.05 26.27 61.05
N ALA A 217 23.68 25.28 60.62
CA ALA A 217 23.64 23.90 61.10
C ALA A 217 22.66 22.94 60.41
N ALA A 218 23.35 21.98 59.90
CA ALA A 218 23.21 20.54 60.16
C ALA A 218 22.10 19.81 59.38
N ALA A 219 22.58 18.91 58.70
CA ALA A 219 22.69 17.47 58.78
C ALA A 219 21.71 16.82 57.82
N GLU A 220 22.28 16.07 56.88
CA GLU A 220 22.53 14.63 56.89
C GLU A 220 21.28 13.74 56.88
N GLY A 221 21.37 12.83 55.94
CA GLY A 221 20.85 11.49 56.11
C GLY A 221 19.64 11.19 55.30
N GLY A 222 19.75 10.37 54.28
CA GLY A 222 19.73 8.93 54.41
C GLY A 222 18.38 8.41 53.94
N GLU A 223 18.40 7.75 52.87
CA GLU A 223 18.21 6.31 52.71
C GLU A 223 16.89 5.70 53.20
N LYS A 224 16.33 4.97 52.24
CA LYS A 224 15.72 3.66 52.43
C LYS A 224 14.26 3.52 52.80
N ALA A 225 13.64 2.92 51.85
CA ALA A 225 12.97 1.60 51.91
C ALA A 225 11.65 1.46 52.67
N GLU A 226 10.88 0.70 51.97
CA GLU A 226 10.05 -0.41 52.43
C GLU A 226 8.65 -0.10 52.98
N LYS A 227 7.72 -0.64 52.17
CA LYS A 227 6.94 -1.83 52.48
C LYS A 227 5.72 -1.70 53.42
N LYS A 228 4.76 -2.42 52.98
CA LYS A 228 3.64 -3.08 53.67
C LYS A 228 2.32 -2.40 53.50
N GLU A 229 1.47 -3.10 52.78
CA GLU A 229 0.58 -4.21 53.24
C GLU A 229 -0.60 -3.70 54.10
N SER A 230 -1.78 -3.96 53.66
CA SER A 230 -2.63 -5.09 54.01
C SER A 230 -4.06 -4.78 53.54
N ALA A 231 -4.61 -5.69 52.90
CA ALA A 231 -5.47 -6.79 53.33
C ALA A 231 -6.93 -6.28 53.49
N ALA A 232 -7.79 -6.89 52.94
CA ALA A 232 -8.54 -8.07 53.11
C ALA A 232 -10.01 -7.82 52.80
N GLY A 233 -10.64 -8.68 52.24
CA GLY A 233 -11.77 -9.48 52.59
C GLY A 233 -12.67 -9.66 51.39
N GLU A 234 -12.75 -10.75 50.95
CA GLU A 234 -13.42 -12.01 51.33
C GLU A 234 -14.62 -12.27 50.48
N LYS A 235 -14.49 -13.30 49.67
CA LYS A 235 -15.32 -14.51 49.60
C LYS A 235 -16.81 -14.38 49.27
N LYS A 236 -17.17 -14.98 48.15
CA LYS A 236 -18.10 -16.13 48.12
C LYS A 236 -18.29 -16.65 46.68
N GLU A 237 -17.65 -17.74 46.38
CA GLU A 237 -18.31 -18.90 45.76
C GLU A 237 -19.00 -19.67 46.89
N PRO A 238 -19.92 -20.65 46.64
CA PRO A 238 -19.92 -21.61 45.56
C PRO A 238 -21.30 -22.16 45.13
N ALA A 239 -21.20 -23.10 44.20
CA ALA A 239 -21.98 -24.37 44.09
C ALA A 239 -23.27 -24.34 43.25
N VAL A 240 -23.27 -25.07 42.19
CA VAL A 240 -23.45 -26.52 41.93
C VAL A 240 -24.91 -26.88 41.58
N ALA A 241 -24.94 -27.72 40.56
CA ALA A 241 -25.93 -28.74 40.22
C ALA A 241 -27.12 -28.27 39.36
N ALA A 242 -27.60 -28.96 38.41
CA ALA A 242 -27.43 -30.26 37.82
C ALA A 242 -28.48 -30.39 36.73
N LYS A 243 -28.09 -31.03 35.64
CA LYS A 243 -28.79 -32.13 35.04
C LYS A 243 -30.29 -32.02 34.72
N LYS A 244 -30.58 -32.06 33.42
CA LYS A 244 -31.53 -33.04 32.85
C LYS A 244 -31.63 -32.90 31.32
N GLU A 245 -31.04 -33.80 30.60
CA GLU A 245 -31.72 -34.52 29.50
C GLU A 245 -32.66 -35.53 30.11
N PRO A 246 -33.63 -36.13 29.41
CA PRO A 246 -33.60 -36.66 28.08
C PRO A 246 -34.95 -36.72 27.30
N ALA A 247 -34.88 -37.41 26.14
CA ALA A 247 -35.88 -38.20 25.42
C ALA A 247 -36.72 -37.49 24.36
N ALA A 248 -36.51 -37.74 23.08
CA ALA A 248 -36.94 -38.92 22.27
C ALA A 248 -38.45 -39.08 22.12
N ALA A 249 -38.93 -38.94 20.88
CA ALA A 249 -39.99 -39.72 20.21
C ALA A 249 -40.14 -39.15 18.81
N GLU A 250 -39.66 -39.73 17.71
CA GLU A 250 -40.22 -40.86 16.95
C GLU A 250 -41.72 -40.71 16.67
N LYS A 251 -42.04 -40.47 15.40
CA LYS A 251 -42.87 -41.39 14.60
C LYS A 251 -43.31 -40.78 13.27
N LYS A 252 -42.93 -41.48 12.23
CA LYS A 252 -43.71 -42.06 11.14
C LYS A 252 -44.19 -41.14 10.03
N GLY A 253 -43.66 -41.43 8.87
CA GLY A 253 -44.34 -41.31 7.61
C GLY A 253 -45.53 -42.30 7.51
N PRO A 254 -46.28 -42.41 6.41
CA PRO A 254 -45.75 -42.81 5.10
C PRO A 254 -46.50 -42.26 3.87
N ALA A 255 -45.83 -42.39 2.72
CA ALA A 255 -46.28 -43.01 1.46
C ALA A 255 -47.62 -42.58 0.78
N GLY A 256 -47.53 -42.45 -0.50
CA GLY A 256 -48.59 -42.70 -1.45
C GLY A 256 -48.50 -41.81 -2.68
N ALA A 257 -47.90 -42.34 -3.68
CA ALA A 257 -48.43 -42.92 -4.90
C ALA A 257 -48.75 -41.85 -5.98
N GLU A 258 -47.99 -41.86 -7.06
CA GLU A 258 -48.20 -42.55 -8.31
C GLU A 258 -49.46 -42.10 -9.11
N LYS A 259 -49.21 -41.54 -10.24
CA LYS A 259 -49.76 -41.91 -11.58
C LYS A 259 -49.53 -40.77 -12.55
N LYS A 260 -48.73 -40.99 -13.61
CA LYS A 260 -49.09 -41.45 -14.96
C LYS A 260 -50.15 -40.53 -15.56
N GLU A 261 -50.05 -40.01 -16.71
CA GLU A 261 -49.67 -40.52 -18.02
C GLU A 261 -50.09 -39.45 -19.06
N THR A 262 -49.34 -39.44 -20.13
CA THR A 262 -49.77 -39.25 -21.52
C THR A 262 -50.31 -37.86 -21.91
N GLY A 263 -49.89 -37.24 -22.94
CA GLY A 263 -49.54 -37.66 -24.23
C GLY A 263 -49.91 -36.56 -25.23
N LYS A 264 -49.18 -36.52 -26.25
CA LYS A 264 -49.61 -36.29 -27.64
C LYS A 264 -49.63 -34.85 -28.22
N LYS A 265 -48.63 -34.56 -29.04
CA LYS A 265 -48.73 -34.35 -30.49
C LYS A 265 -49.60 -33.19 -31.02
N GLY A 266 -48.95 -32.44 -31.91
CA GLY A 266 -49.53 -31.70 -33.03
C GLY A 266 -48.83 -30.36 -33.20
N LYS A 267 -47.88 -30.24 -34.09
CA LYS A 267 -48.01 -29.87 -35.49
C LYS A 267 -48.88 -28.62 -35.71
N GLU A 268 -48.22 -27.52 -35.92
CA GLU A 268 -48.11 -26.83 -37.23
C GLU A 268 -47.03 -25.79 -37.17
#